data_82c55bbf922690d99f9c197bee4a8ed6
#
_entry.id   82c55bbf922690d99f9c197bee4a8ed6
#
_cell.length_a   1.000
_cell.length_b   1.000
_cell.length_c   1.000
_cell.angle_alpha   90.00
_cell.angle_beta   90.00
_cell.angle_gamma   90.00
#
_symmetry.space_group_name_H-M   'P 1'
#
loop_
_entity.id
_entity.type
_entity.pdbx_description
1 polymer ?
#
loop_
_entity_poly.entity_id
_entity_poly.type
_entity_poly.pdbx_seq_one_letter_code
_entity_poly.pdbx_strand_id
1 'polypeptide(L)'
;MKDANRKWIVAGAVGSLALAVGMAYAQPPGGSGRGGRGAGAFGRGGRGPAPAIFTAVDADKDGSITRAELKSAFDSWFTAADTKKSGAVTEEQLLKALEVPMPTQAIVNAFDTWGNSVPFTAAQNEVDAMMAALPTDPGAKPAKARKVLVFAHTGPGGWVHGSIPLTAKTVEALGNKGDLWSTTISYNVNDITAANLKQYDAIFLDSTTACFLDDANVKATAARRAAFLNFVRSGKGIAGIHAASDSYHWDCTAASQAAATTPEPDAAHVLAAQFVAQADTNHDKKVSRQELASLADNWYDKLDTDKRGKVSQTDFAMRLNPGVLPNPARAQQPSAEAAIQQWPEVNKLIGGFFKFHWADPQLITVKIDDPKSPLTAMFHGQEFEIHDETYTFNQDSFSRKNVHVLTSIDYDKMSDADKAKESHPRTDHDYALSYIRREGKGRVFYEGHGHSARVYAMTPMLEHIRAGIQYALGDLKADDSPSVK
;
A
#
# COMPACT_ATOMS: atom_id res chain seq x y z
N MET A 1 -25.64 -43.38 -63.49
CA MET A 1 -25.18 -44.66 -62.89
C MET A 1 -24.28 -44.29 -61.72
N LYS A 2 -24.79 -44.68 -60.55
CA LYS A 2 -24.10 -45.04 -59.27
C LYS A 2 -23.40 -43.92 -58.55
N ASP A 3 -23.97 -43.51 -57.50
CA ASP A 3 -24.13 -43.95 -56.07
C ASP A 3 -23.06 -43.33 -55.22
N ALA A 4 -23.45 -42.38 -54.42
CA ALA A 4 -23.78 -42.42 -52.97
C ALA A 4 -22.57 -42.84 -52.11
N ASN A 5 -22.10 -41.91 -51.29
CA ASN A 5 -21.95 -42.23 -49.87
C ASN A 5 -21.86 -40.94 -48.99
N ARG A 6 -22.92 -40.71 -48.29
CA ARG A 6 -23.00 -39.78 -47.16
C ARG A 6 -22.22 -40.36 -46.00
N LYS A 7 -21.27 -39.57 -45.45
CA LYS A 7 -20.79 -39.79 -44.09
C LYS A 7 -21.21 -38.61 -43.22
N TRP A 8 -22.05 -38.92 -42.27
CA TRP A 8 -22.47 -38.02 -41.19
C TRP A 8 -21.28 -37.80 -40.24
N ILE A 9 -20.90 -36.56 -40.02
CA ILE A 9 -20.04 -36.20 -38.90
C ILE A 9 -20.96 -35.59 -37.85
N VAL A 10 -21.12 -36.30 -36.75
CA VAL A 10 -21.78 -35.82 -35.54
C VAL A 10 -20.90 -34.81 -34.89
N ALA A 11 -21.33 -33.56 -34.89
CA ALA A 11 -20.69 -32.50 -34.08
C ALA A 11 -21.17 -32.66 -32.64
N GLY A 12 -20.31 -33.18 -31.79
CA GLY A 12 -20.51 -33.17 -30.35
C GLY A 12 -20.33 -31.76 -29.80
N ALA A 13 -21.43 -31.12 -29.39
CA ALA A 13 -21.35 -29.89 -28.62
C ALA A 13 -20.88 -30.22 -27.19
N VAL A 14 -19.65 -29.86 -26.88
CA VAL A 14 -19.18 -29.86 -25.49
C VAL A 14 -19.66 -28.54 -24.87
N GLY A 15 -20.77 -28.60 -24.16
CA GLY A 15 -21.24 -27.53 -23.34
C GLY A 15 -20.32 -27.34 -22.11
N SER A 16 -19.54 -26.32 -22.10
CA SER A 16 -18.83 -25.91 -20.90
C SER A 16 -19.81 -25.28 -19.92
N LEU A 17 -20.22 -26.07 -18.94
CA LEU A 17 -20.98 -25.59 -17.80
C LEU A 17 -20.04 -24.82 -16.89
N ALA A 18 -20.03 -23.50 -16.98
CA ALA A 18 -19.37 -22.65 -15.99
C ALA A 18 -20.21 -22.69 -14.71
N LEU A 19 -19.77 -23.45 -13.73
CA LEU A 19 -20.29 -23.36 -12.37
C LEU A 19 -19.77 -22.05 -11.75
N ALA A 20 -20.61 -21.03 -11.76
CA ALA A 20 -20.43 -19.87 -10.89
C ALA A 20 -20.73 -20.33 -9.45
N VAL A 21 -19.69 -20.63 -8.69
CA VAL A 21 -19.80 -20.79 -7.23
C VAL A 21 -19.85 -19.39 -6.64
N GLY A 22 -21.05 -18.85 -6.53
CA GLY A 22 -21.32 -17.67 -5.73
C GLY A 22 -21.18 -18.02 -4.25
N MET A 23 -20.07 -17.71 -3.64
CA MET A 23 -19.99 -17.68 -2.19
C MET A 23 -20.67 -16.39 -1.69
N ALA A 24 -21.94 -16.54 -1.32
CA ALA A 24 -22.66 -15.53 -0.57
C ALA A 24 -22.05 -15.48 0.85
N TYR A 25 -21.25 -14.45 1.14
CA TYR A 25 -20.88 -14.13 2.50
C TYR A 25 -22.06 -13.44 3.17
N ALA A 26 -22.69 -14.14 4.12
CA ALA A 26 -23.69 -13.57 5.00
C ALA A 26 -23.02 -12.51 5.90
N GLN A 27 -23.46 -11.27 5.79
CA GLN A 27 -23.13 -10.23 6.75
C GLN A 27 -23.81 -10.53 8.10
N PRO A 28 -23.14 -10.31 9.23
CA PRO A 28 -23.80 -10.29 10.51
C PRO A 28 -24.75 -9.09 10.63
N PRO A 29 -25.87 -9.18 11.37
CA PRO A 29 -26.90 -8.15 11.44
C PRO A 29 -26.38 -6.87 12.06
N GLY A 30 -26.70 -5.74 11.40
CA GLY A 30 -26.25 -4.41 11.75
C GLY A 30 -26.67 -3.96 13.13
N GLY A 31 -25.70 -3.55 13.92
CA GLY A 31 -25.88 -2.70 15.08
C GLY A 31 -25.98 -1.25 14.64
N SER A 32 -27.13 -0.62 14.85
CA SER A 32 -27.34 0.82 14.68
C SER A 32 -26.44 1.62 15.62
N GLY A 33 -25.36 2.18 15.11
CA GLY A 33 -24.45 3.04 15.84
C GLY A 33 -23.97 4.19 14.98
N ARG A 34 -24.52 5.34 15.25
CA ARG A 34 -24.10 6.72 14.96
C ARG A 34 -22.88 6.89 14.06
N GLY A 35 -23.06 7.68 12.99
CA GLY A 35 -22.09 8.09 12.00
C GLY A 35 -20.65 8.10 12.47
N GLY A 36 -19.93 7.02 12.17
CA GLY A 36 -18.50 6.91 12.41
C GLY A 36 -17.77 7.71 11.34
N ARG A 37 -17.01 8.67 11.78
CA ARG A 37 -15.95 9.28 10.99
C ARG A 37 -14.95 8.16 10.66
N GLY A 38 -15.24 7.41 9.61
CA GLY A 38 -14.40 6.26 9.21
C GLY A 38 -13.12 6.74 8.61
N ALA A 39 -12.36 7.08 8.31
CA ALA A 39 -11.13 7.45 7.58
C ALA A 39 -10.12 8.13 8.47
N GLY A 40 -9.89 7.63 9.61
CA GLY A 40 -8.92 8.29 10.44
C GLY A 40 -8.43 7.53 11.65
N ALA A 41 -8.77 6.26 11.81
CA ALA A 41 -8.31 5.47 12.95
C ALA A 41 -6.83 5.10 12.89
N PHE A 42 -6.21 5.22 11.75
CA PHE A 42 -4.83 4.79 11.51
C PHE A 42 -3.87 5.98 11.32
N GLY A 43 -4.00 6.98 12.16
CA GLY A 43 -3.04 8.06 12.18
C GLY A 43 -1.63 7.55 12.46
N ARG A 44 -0.68 7.86 11.60
CA ARG A 44 0.73 7.48 11.66
C ARG A 44 0.97 5.98 11.43
N GLY A 45 0.37 5.41 10.40
CA GLY A 45 0.63 4.05 10.00
C GLY A 45 2.09 3.84 9.65
N GLY A 46 2.76 3.05 10.30
CA GLY A 46 4.19 2.83 10.23
C GLY A 46 4.94 3.32 11.45
N ARG A 47 4.30 4.08 12.30
CA ARG A 47 4.89 4.58 13.55
C ARG A 47 4.35 3.92 14.81
N GLY A 48 3.53 2.94 14.72
CA GLY A 48 3.09 2.16 15.87
C GLY A 48 4.03 1.00 16.18
N PRO A 49 3.78 0.25 17.25
CA PRO A 49 4.61 -0.90 17.64
C PRO A 49 4.50 -2.10 16.68
N ALA A 50 3.55 -2.07 15.74
CA ALA A 50 3.24 -3.19 14.85
C ALA A 50 4.45 -3.78 14.10
N PRO A 51 5.37 -3.00 13.50
CA PRO A 51 6.50 -3.57 12.78
C PRO A 51 7.48 -4.33 13.65
N ALA A 52 7.81 -3.74 14.80
CA ALA A 52 8.74 -4.35 15.74
C ALA A 52 8.15 -5.65 16.30
N ILE A 53 6.85 -5.62 16.63
CA ILE A 53 6.14 -6.83 17.10
C ILE A 53 6.07 -7.87 15.99
N PHE A 54 5.69 -7.47 14.77
CA PHE A 54 5.62 -8.39 13.64
C PHE A 54 6.97 -9.10 13.42
N THR A 55 8.05 -8.31 13.31
CA THR A 55 9.41 -8.85 13.10
C THR A 55 9.86 -9.79 14.23
N ALA A 56 9.44 -9.53 15.47
CA ALA A 56 9.77 -10.35 16.61
C ALA A 56 8.93 -11.65 16.70
N VAL A 57 7.78 -11.69 16.02
CA VAL A 57 6.85 -12.84 16.03
C VAL A 57 7.01 -13.71 14.79
N ASP A 58 7.22 -13.14 13.60
CA ASP A 58 7.44 -13.84 12.32
C ASP A 58 8.79 -14.56 12.34
N ALA A 59 8.79 -15.76 12.90
CA ALA A 59 10.01 -16.50 13.21
C ALA A 59 10.63 -17.13 11.95
N ASP A 60 9.82 -17.59 11.01
CA ASP A 60 10.28 -18.21 9.76
C ASP A 60 10.47 -17.20 8.62
N LYS A 61 10.11 -15.92 8.88
CA LYS A 61 10.25 -14.79 7.96
C LYS A 61 9.49 -14.98 6.63
N ASP A 62 8.34 -15.65 6.68
CA ASP A 62 7.50 -15.87 5.51
C ASP A 62 6.58 -14.67 5.18
N GLY A 63 6.64 -13.61 6.00
CA GLY A 63 5.83 -12.39 5.85
C GLY A 63 4.41 -12.53 6.39
N SER A 64 4.14 -13.56 7.18
CA SER A 64 2.85 -13.80 7.83
C SER A 64 3.07 -14.31 9.27
N ILE A 65 2.09 -14.10 10.13
CA ILE A 65 2.09 -14.64 11.50
C ILE A 65 1.05 -15.73 11.60
N THR A 66 1.46 -16.89 12.09
CA THR A 66 0.57 -17.97 12.48
C THR A 66 0.24 -17.91 13.98
N ARG A 67 -0.82 -18.60 14.40
CA ARG A 67 -1.16 -18.74 15.83
C ARG A 67 0.00 -19.38 16.62
N ALA A 68 0.68 -20.34 16.00
CA ALA A 68 1.80 -21.03 16.65
C ALA A 68 2.99 -20.08 16.90
N GLU A 69 3.31 -19.22 15.94
CA GLU A 69 4.38 -18.23 16.08
C GLU A 69 4.05 -17.19 17.15
N LEU A 70 2.82 -16.64 17.15
CA LEU A 70 2.41 -15.69 18.18
C LEU A 70 2.48 -16.30 19.57
N LYS A 71 2.00 -17.52 19.74
CA LYS A 71 2.08 -18.24 21.02
C LYS A 71 3.52 -18.54 21.44
N SER A 72 4.36 -18.96 20.49
CA SER A 72 5.78 -19.26 20.73
C SER A 72 6.54 -18.01 21.16
N ALA A 73 6.27 -16.87 20.50
CA ALA A 73 6.88 -15.60 20.88
C ALA A 73 6.48 -15.19 22.31
N PHE A 74 5.19 -15.25 22.65
CA PHE A 74 4.71 -14.90 23.98
C PHE A 74 5.29 -15.82 25.07
N ASP A 75 5.37 -17.12 24.80
CA ASP A 75 5.98 -18.09 25.71
C ASP A 75 7.48 -17.85 25.90
N SER A 76 8.18 -17.52 24.83
CA SER A 76 9.60 -17.17 24.86
C SER A 76 9.85 -15.91 25.68
N TRP A 77 9.04 -14.86 25.49
CA TRP A 77 9.14 -13.62 26.26
C TRP A 77 8.83 -13.83 27.74
N PHE A 78 7.81 -14.64 28.05
CA PHE A 78 7.54 -15.03 29.44
C PHE A 78 8.75 -15.75 30.05
N THR A 79 9.32 -16.70 29.32
CA THR A 79 10.48 -17.48 29.80
C THR A 79 11.69 -16.58 30.07
N ALA A 80 11.93 -15.60 29.20
CA ALA A 80 12.98 -14.59 29.39
C ALA A 80 12.72 -13.66 30.57
N ALA A 81 11.45 -13.34 30.86
CA ALA A 81 11.04 -12.50 31.98
C ALA A 81 11.10 -13.23 33.33
N ASP A 82 10.70 -14.50 33.37
CA ASP A 82 10.64 -15.30 34.62
C ASP A 82 11.97 -15.95 34.96
N THR A 83 13.01 -15.15 35.07
CA THR A 83 14.38 -15.62 35.40
C THR A 83 14.48 -16.36 36.76
N LYS A 84 13.54 -16.06 37.66
CA LYS A 84 13.48 -16.66 38.99
C LYS A 84 12.59 -17.93 39.07
N LYS A 85 11.97 -18.29 37.92
CA LYS A 85 11.02 -19.42 37.85
C LYS A 85 9.87 -19.31 38.88
N SER A 86 9.40 -18.11 39.06
CA SER A 86 8.33 -17.80 40.02
C SER A 86 6.92 -18.16 39.51
N GLY A 87 6.77 -18.42 38.22
CA GLY A 87 5.51 -18.76 37.57
C GLY A 87 4.65 -17.56 37.23
N ALA A 88 5.02 -16.33 37.64
CA ALA A 88 4.36 -15.09 37.31
C ALA A 88 5.39 -13.96 37.24
N VAL A 89 5.17 -12.99 36.35
CA VAL A 89 6.08 -11.88 36.05
C VAL A 89 5.39 -10.54 36.17
N THR A 90 6.13 -9.52 36.59
CA THR A 90 5.65 -8.13 36.66
C THR A 90 5.85 -7.43 35.30
N GLU A 91 5.20 -6.26 35.14
CA GLU A 91 5.39 -5.39 33.97
C GLU A 91 6.87 -5.05 33.72
N GLU A 92 7.61 -4.70 34.79
CA GLU A 92 9.03 -4.38 34.67
C GLU A 92 9.87 -5.57 34.18
N GLN A 93 9.55 -6.80 34.62
CA GLN A 93 10.24 -8.01 34.16
C GLN A 93 9.91 -8.30 32.70
N LEU A 94 8.63 -8.13 32.30
CA LEU A 94 8.21 -8.25 30.90
C LEU A 94 8.89 -7.20 30.02
N LEU A 95 8.92 -5.94 30.44
CA LEU A 95 9.59 -4.88 29.72
C LEU A 95 11.05 -5.23 29.42
N LYS A 96 11.80 -5.61 30.44
CA LYS A 96 13.19 -6.00 30.29
C LYS A 96 13.41 -7.18 29.35
N ALA A 97 12.50 -8.15 29.35
CA ALA A 97 12.56 -9.29 28.44
C ALA A 97 12.20 -8.92 26.99
N LEU A 98 11.31 -7.95 26.80
CA LEU A 98 10.88 -7.47 25.50
C LEU A 98 11.88 -6.51 24.83
N GLU A 99 12.71 -5.83 25.62
CA GLU A 99 13.78 -4.97 25.07
C GLU A 99 14.83 -5.74 24.25
N VAL A 100 14.99 -7.02 24.46
CA VAL A 100 15.96 -7.85 23.72
C VAL A 100 15.49 -8.11 22.27
N PRO A 101 14.28 -8.65 22.03
CA PRO A 101 13.77 -8.84 20.67
C PRO A 101 13.32 -7.53 20.01
N MET A 102 13.03 -6.49 20.80
CA MET A 102 12.53 -5.19 20.34
C MET A 102 13.31 -4.05 21.00
N PRO A 103 14.62 -3.92 20.76
CA PRO A 103 15.41 -2.88 21.39
C PRO A 103 14.95 -1.49 20.95
N THR A 104 14.83 -0.56 21.89
CA THR A 104 14.40 0.82 21.67
C THR A 104 15.14 1.48 20.52
N GLN A 105 16.45 1.28 20.44
CA GLN A 105 17.28 1.83 19.37
C GLN A 105 16.96 1.22 17.99
N ALA A 106 16.61 -0.07 17.93
CA ALA A 106 16.18 -0.70 16.69
C ALA A 106 14.80 -0.20 16.26
N ILE A 107 13.94 0.16 17.20
CA ILE A 107 12.63 0.76 16.93
C ILE A 107 12.78 2.18 16.44
N VAL A 108 13.59 3.02 17.08
CA VAL A 108 13.90 4.36 16.60
C VAL A 108 14.53 4.30 15.22
N ASN A 109 15.48 3.40 15.00
CA ASN A 109 16.08 3.19 13.69
C ASN A 109 15.09 2.56 12.70
N ALA A 110 14.17 1.69 13.15
CA ALA A 110 13.11 1.16 12.31
C ALA A 110 12.10 2.23 11.93
N PHE A 111 11.83 3.22 12.75
CA PHE A 111 10.98 4.35 12.41
C PHE A 111 11.65 5.40 11.54
N ASP A 112 12.91 5.74 11.80
CA ASP A 112 13.71 6.57 10.91
C ASP A 112 13.97 5.89 9.58
N THR A 113 13.92 4.57 9.56
CA THR A 113 14.27 3.71 8.43
C THR A 113 13.15 2.82 7.96
N TRP A 114 11.95 2.87 8.54
CA TRP A 114 10.87 2.03 8.02
C TRP A 114 10.47 2.40 6.59
N GLY A 115 10.67 3.50 6.13
CA GLY A 115 10.77 3.73 4.72
C GLY A 115 12.15 3.38 4.15
N ASN A 116 13.18 3.03 4.94
CA ASN A 116 14.56 3.06 4.49
C ASN A 116 15.37 1.77 4.66
N SER A 117 14.98 0.83 5.49
CA SER A 117 15.86 -0.34 5.71
C SER A 117 15.27 -1.52 6.47
N VAL A 118 14.03 -1.50 6.89
CA VAL A 118 13.46 -2.73 7.43
C VAL A 118 13.09 -3.60 6.25
N PRO A 119 13.65 -4.81 6.14
CA PRO A 119 13.18 -5.77 5.17
C PRO A 119 11.80 -6.26 5.61
N PHE A 120 10.81 -5.42 5.38
CA PHE A 120 9.47 -5.87 5.25
C PHE A 120 9.36 -6.63 3.92
N THR A 121 9.02 -7.88 4.00
CA THR A 121 8.94 -8.73 2.82
C THR A 121 7.49 -8.98 2.48
N ALA A 122 7.18 -9.07 1.21
CA ALA A 122 5.88 -9.56 0.78
C ALA A 122 5.70 -11.01 1.22
N ALA A 123 4.47 -11.37 1.60
CA ALA A 123 4.15 -12.75 1.93
C ALA A 123 4.38 -13.65 0.70
N GLN A 124 4.97 -14.84 0.90
CA GLN A 124 5.36 -15.70 -0.22
C GLN A 124 4.17 -16.10 -1.10
N ASN A 125 3.01 -16.39 -0.50
CA ASN A 125 1.79 -16.68 -1.25
C ASN A 125 1.30 -15.51 -2.13
N GLU A 126 1.52 -14.27 -1.71
CA GLU A 126 1.21 -13.07 -2.51
C GLU A 126 2.20 -12.91 -3.67
N VAL A 127 3.49 -13.19 -3.40
CA VAL A 127 4.52 -13.22 -4.45
C VAL A 127 4.21 -14.30 -5.47
N ASP A 128 3.84 -15.50 -5.03
CA ASP A 128 3.50 -16.62 -5.92
C ASP A 128 2.28 -16.29 -6.79
N ALA A 129 1.24 -15.67 -6.21
CA ALA A 129 0.06 -15.23 -6.95
C ALA A 129 0.41 -14.15 -7.99
N MET A 130 1.23 -13.17 -7.62
CA MET A 130 1.72 -12.13 -8.52
C MET A 130 2.56 -12.74 -9.65
N MET A 131 3.49 -13.65 -9.34
CA MET A 131 4.33 -14.31 -10.35
C MET A 131 3.50 -15.14 -11.34
N ALA A 132 2.45 -15.82 -10.86
CA ALA A 132 1.51 -16.56 -11.72
C ALA A 132 0.68 -15.64 -12.63
N ALA A 133 0.42 -14.41 -12.20
CA ALA A 133 -0.34 -13.41 -12.95
C ALA A 133 0.52 -12.58 -13.92
N LEU A 134 1.85 -12.76 -13.95
CA LEU A 134 2.72 -11.99 -14.84
C LEU A 134 2.32 -12.15 -16.31
N PRO A 135 2.19 -11.04 -17.06
CA PRO A 135 1.82 -11.06 -18.47
C PRO A 135 2.70 -11.98 -19.30
N THR A 136 2.12 -12.71 -20.26
CA THR A 136 2.87 -13.51 -21.22
C THR A 136 3.44 -12.67 -22.37
N ASP A 137 2.73 -11.60 -22.74
CA ASP A 137 3.19 -10.60 -23.69
C ASP A 137 4.25 -9.70 -23.02
N PRO A 138 5.43 -9.54 -23.62
CA PRO A 138 6.48 -8.69 -23.07
C PRO A 138 6.18 -7.18 -23.16
N GLY A 139 5.18 -6.76 -23.94
CA GLY A 139 4.86 -5.35 -24.17
C GLY A 139 5.79 -4.68 -25.19
N ALA A 140 5.94 -3.35 -25.07
CA ALA A 140 6.77 -2.58 -26.00
C ALA A 140 8.26 -2.86 -25.82
N LYS A 141 8.97 -3.07 -26.94
CA LYS A 141 10.42 -3.28 -26.92
C LYS A 141 11.15 -2.00 -26.52
N PRO A 142 12.07 -2.03 -25.53
CA PRO A 142 12.85 -0.87 -25.16
C PRO A 142 13.71 -0.35 -26.31
N ALA A 143 13.75 0.97 -26.49
CA ALA A 143 14.62 1.61 -27.50
C ALA A 143 16.11 1.53 -27.14
N LYS A 144 16.43 1.33 -25.86
CA LYS A 144 17.78 1.17 -25.28
C LYS A 144 17.68 0.44 -23.96
N ALA A 145 18.80 0.03 -23.38
CA ALA A 145 18.81 -0.45 -22.00
C ALA A 145 18.22 0.60 -21.06
N ARG A 146 17.23 0.21 -20.25
CA ARG A 146 16.48 1.08 -19.33
C ARG A 146 16.79 0.74 -17.88
N LYS A 147 16.78 1.78 -17.03
CA LYS A 147 16.90 1.62 -15.57
C LYS A 147 15.76 2.35 -14.88
N VAL A 148 15.06 1.63 -14.00
CA VAL A 148 13.98 2.17 -13.16
C VAL A 148 14.44 2.17 -11.71
N LEU A 149 14.29 3.31 -11.05
CA LEU A 149 14.40 3.41 -9.61
C LEU A 149 13.01 3.24 -8.99
N VAL A 150 12.76 2.14 -8.30
CA VAL A 150 11.61 2.00 -7.42
C VAL A 150 11.93 2.72 -6.12
N PHE A 151 11.22 3.79 -5.87
CA PHE A 151 11.43 4.63 -4.69
C PHE A 151 10.24 4.49 -3.75
N ALA A 152 10.48 3.85 -2.61
CA ALA A 152 9.46 3.40 -1.66
C ALA A 152 9.56 4.12 -0.29
N HIS A 153 10.13 5.32 -0.27
CA HIS A 153 10.29 6.07 0.97
C HIS A 153 8.99 6.78 1.38
N THR A 154 8.60 6.59 2.63
CA THR A 154 7.50 7.32 3.27
C THR A 154 8.08 8.44 4.12
N GLY A 155 7.56 9.65 3.94
CA GLY A 155 8.00 10.81 4.73
C GLY A 155 7.59 10.71 6.21
N PRO A 156 8.20 11.51 7.08
CA PRO A 156 7.86 11.54 8.50
C PRO A 156 6.35 11.75 8.72
N GLY A 157 5.72 10.88 9.51
CA GLY A 157 4.29 10.93 9.80
C GLY A 157 3.39 10.29 8.74
N GLY A 158 3.92 9.86 7.61
CA GLY A 158 3.17 9.19 6.57
C GLY A 158 2.80 7.75 6.92
N TRP A 159 1.83 7.21 6.17
CA TRP A 159 1.44 5.82 6.26
C TRP A 159 2.36 4.95 5.41
N VAL A 160 2.93 3.89 5.97
CA VAL A 160 3.68 2.89 5.21
C VAL A 160 2.74 1.77 4.78
N HIS A 161 2.52 1.63 3.47
CA HIS A 161 1.61 0.63 2.94
C HIS A 161 2.25 -0.75 2.92
N GLY A 162 1.49 -1.75 3.36
CA GLY A 162 1.95 -3.14 3.39
C GLY A 162 2.20 -3.74 2.01
N SER A 163 1.62 -3.17 0.96
CA SER A 163 1.84 -3.57 -0.43
C SER A 163 3.22 -3.20 -0.99
N ILE A 164 3.93 -2.26 -0.38
CA ILE A 164 5.22 -1.75 -0.87
C ILE A 164 6.20 -2.86 -1.29
N PRO A 165 6.49 -3.89 -0.46
CA PRO A 165 7.45 -4.91 -0.87
C PRO A 165 6.96 -5.77 -2.04
N LEU A 166 5.65 -6.02 -2.13
CA LEU A 166 5.07 -6.75 -3.25
C LEU A 166 5.08 -5.90 -4.53
N THR A 167 4.76 -4.62 -4.43
CA THR A 167 4.83 -3.67 -5.54
C THR A 167 6.25 -3.57 -6.10
N ALA A 168 7.25 -3.41 -5.22
CA ALA A 168 8.65 -3.34 -5.63
C ALA A 168 9.09 -4.62 -6.39
N LYS A 169 8.73 -5.80 -5.87
CA LYS A 169 8.95 -7.08 -6.54
C LYS A 169 8.20 -7.20 -7.86
N THR A 170 6.99 -6.68 -7.94
CA THR A 170 6.19 -6.66 -9.16
C THR A 170 6.87 -5.84 -10.25
N VAL A 171 7.33 -4.63 -9.94
CA VAL A 171 8.04 -3.78 -10.90
C VAL A 171 9.33 -4.45 -11.37
N GLU A 172 10.07 -5.10 -10.48
CA GLU A 172 11.26 -5.87 -10.82
C GLU A 172 10.91 -7.06 -11.75
N ALA A 173 9.91 -7.85 -11.39
CA ALA A 173 9.49 -9.02 -12.16
C ALA A 173 8.98 -8.65 -13.57
N LEU A 174 8.20 -7.57 -13.69
CA LEU A 174 7.74 -7.04 -14.97
C LEU A 174 8.91 -6.60 -15.86
N GLY A 175 9.92 -5.94 -15.29
CA GLY A 175 11.12 -5.54 -16.01
C GLY A 175 11.93 -6.72 -16.51
N ASN A 176 12.14 -7.71 -15.66
CA ASN A 176 12.96 -8.88 -15.94
C ASN A 176 12.31 -9.82 -16.95
N LYS A 177 10.97 -9.98 -16.93
CA LYS A 177 10.27 -10.97 -17.78
C LYS A 177 10.45 -10.75 -19.28
N GLY A 178 10.66 -9.51 -19.71
CA GLY A 178 10.82 -9.19 -21.13
C GLY A 178 12.11 -8.43 -21.43
N ASP A 179 13.07 -8.41 -20.51
CA ASP A 179 14.28 -7.58 -20.61
C ASP A 179 13.96 -6.11 -20.86
N LEU A 180 12.87 -5.62 -20.21
CA LEU A 180 12.32 -4.29 -20.47
C LEU A 180 13.11 -3.19 -19.75
N TRP A 181 13.49 -3.43 -18.50
CA TRP A 181 14.32 -2.55 -17.69
C TRP A 181 14.99 -3.30 -16.54
N SER A 182 16.11 -2.78 -16.08
CA SER A 182 16.69 -3.18 -14.80
C SER A 182 16.14 -2.33 -13.67
N THR A 183 15.87 -2.94 -12.51
CA THR A 183 15.29 -2.29 -11.35
C THR A 183 16.33 -2.07 -10.26
N THR A 184 16.28 -0.91 -9.63
CA THR A 184 16.92 -0.63 -8.34
C THR A 184 15.84 -0.24 -7.36
N ILE A 185 15.77 -0.89 -6.20
CA ILE A 185 14.81 -0.57 -5.16
C ILE A 185 15.52 0.25 -4.08
N SER A 186 14.95 1.38 -3.71
CA SER A 186 15.49 2.25 -2.66
C SER A 186 14.40 2.73 -1.71
N TYR A 187 14.73 2.67 -0.44
CA TYR A 187 13.96 3.25 0.66
C TYR A 187 14.70 4.46 1.26
N ASN A 188 15.82 4.87 0.69
CA ASN A 188 16.68 5.89 1.25
C ASN A 188 16.48 7.23 0.55
N VAL A 189 16.00 8.24 1.28
CA VAL A 189 15.79 9.59 0.76
C VAL A 189 17.06 10.22 0.17
N ASN A 190 18.25 9.81 0.66
CA ASN A 190 19.52 10.33 0.18
C ASN A 190 19.91 9.81 -1.21
N ASP A 191 19.20 8.84 -1.75
CA ASP A 191 19.39 8.39 -3.14
C ASP A 191 18.79 9.37 -4.16
N ILE A 192 17.92 10.28 -3.72
CA ILE A 192 17.35 11.32 -4.58
C ILE A 192 18.31 12.52 -4.68
N THR A 193 19.40 12.31 -5.39
CA THR A 193 20.36 13.37 -5.70
C THR A 193 20.53 13.53 -7.22
N ALA A 194 20.86 14.75 -7.67
CA ALA A 194 21.08 15.00 -9.08
C ALA A 194 22.18 14.10 -9.70
N ALA A 195 23.18 13.71 -8.92
CA ALA A 195 24.25 12.82 -9.36
C ALA A 195 23.73 11.38 -9.54
N ASN A 196 23.05 10.84 -8.52
CA ASN A 196 22.54 9.46 -8.55
C ASN A 196 21.46 9.27 -9.59
N LEU A 197 20.53 10.23 -9.72
CA LEU A 197 19.39 10.14 -10.64
C LEU A 197 19.81 10.09 -12.13
N LYS A 198 21.03 10.54 -12.49
CA LYS A 198 21.51 10.50 -13.89
C LYS A 198 21.48 9.09 -14.50
N GLN A 199 21.69 8.07 -13.70
CA GLN A 199 21.74 6.68 -14.17
C GLN A 199 20.37 6.07 -14.49
N TYR A 200 19.27 6.66 -14.04
CA TYR A 200 17.93 6.13 -14.23
C TYR A 200 17.20 6.80 -15.40
N ASP A 201 16.26 6.09 -16.00
CA ASP A 201 15.37 6.58 -17.06
C ASP A 201 13.98 6.91 -16.53
N ALA A 202 13.56 6.25 -15.46
CA ALA A 202 12.33 6.56 -14.73
C ALA A 202 12.47 6.32 -13.23
N ILE A 203 11.63 7.01 -12.44
CA ILE A 203 11.38 6.72 -11.03
C ILE A 203 9.96 6.16 -10.93
N PHE A 204 9.81 5.05 -10.23
CA PHE A 204 8.53 4.50 -9.82
C PHE A 204 8.30 4.85 -8.35
N LEU A 205 7.27 5.68 -8.09
CA LEU A 205 6.86 6.07 -6.75
C LEU A 205 5.96 4.99 -6.17
N ASP A 206 6.54 4.15 -5.34
CA ASP A 206 5.88 3.01 -4.73
C ASP A 206 5.18 3.43 -3.44
N SER A 207 3.92 3.81 -3.57
CA SER A 207 3.07 4.23 -2.44
C SER A 207 3.74 5.21 -1.48
N THR A 208 4.51 6.17 -2.02
CA THR A 208 5.11 7.25 -1.22
C THR A 208 4.01 8.08 -0.58
N THR A 209 4.20 8.46 0.69
CA THR A 209 3.24 9.31 1.42
C THR A 209 3.93 10.43 2.15
N ALA A 210 3.16 11.39 2.64
CA ALA A 210 3.63 12.54 3.39
C ALA A 210 4.73 13.31 2.64
N CYS A 211 5.68 13.87 3.35
CA CYS A 211 6.76 14.68 2.79
C CYS A 211 7.96 13.80 2.42
N PHE A 212 7.78 12.91 1.47
CA PHE A 212 8.68 11.77 1.22
C PHE A 212 10.12 12.12 0.77
N LEU A 213 10.44 13.37 0.44
CA LEU A 213 11.80 13.83 0.16
C LEU A 213 12.39 14.71 1.28
N ASP A 214 11.62 14.92 2.35
CA ASP A 214 11.95 15.91 3.35
C ASP A 214 12.51 15.27 4.63
N ASP A 215 13.44 15.97 5.24
CA ASP A 215 13.96 15.70 6.58
C ASP A 215 14.30 17.01 7.29
N ALA A 216 14.86 16.92 8.49
CA ALA A 216 15.28 18.10 9.28
C ALA A 216 16.37 18.95 8.59
N ASN A 217 17.07 18.41 7.60
CA ASN A 217 18.07 19.13 6.83
C ASN A 217 17.43 19.90 5.66
N VAL A 218 17.00 21.13 5.91
CA VAL A 218 16.31 22.00 4.94
C VAL A 218 17.08 22.16 3.63
N LYS A 219 18.43 22.26 3.70
CA LYS A 219 19.26 22.39 2.50
C LYS A 219 19.27 21.11 1.67
N ALA A 220 19.36 19.95 2.30
CA ALA A 220 19.29 18.66 1.62
C ALA A 220 17.90 18.44 1.03
N THR A 221 16.83 18.75 1.78
CA THR A 221 15.44 18.72 1.31
C THR A 221 15.26 19.56 0.05
N ALA A 222 15.69 20.82 0.05
CA ALA A 222 15.59 21.68 -1.13
C ALA A 222 16.35 21.11 -2.34
N ALA A 223 17.55 20.55 -2.12
CA ALA A 223 18.34 19.92 -3.17
C ALA A 223 17.65 18.67 -3.75
N ARG A 224 17.05 17.82 -2.91
CA ARG A 224 16.29 16.63 -3.32
C ARG A 224 15.06 16.99 -4.13
N ARG A 225 14.26 17.94 -3.65
CA ARG A 225 13.08 18.46 -4.37
C ARG A 225 13.47 19.00 -5.76
N ALA A 226 14.54 19.79 -5.84
CA ALA A 226 15.04 20.30 -7.12
C ALA A 226 15.54 19.18 -8.04
N ALA A 227 16.27 18.20 -7.51
CA ALA A 227 16.77 17.06 -8.28
C ALA A 227 15.63 16.23 -8.86
N PHE A 228 14.58 15.96 -8.08
CA PHE A 228 13.40 15.21 -8.50
C PHE A 228 12.62 15.91 -9.63
N LEU A 229 12.32 17.21 -9.48
CA LEU A 229 11.62 17.96 -10.52
C LEU A 229 12.45 18.10 -11.80
N ASN A 230 13.76 18.38 -11.66
CA ASN A 230 14.64 18.49 -12.80
C ASN A 230 14.80 17.15 -13.55
N PHE A 231 14.75 16.03 -12.82
CA PHE A 231 14.79 14.69 -13.42
C PHE A 231 13.66 14.52 -14.42
N VAL A 232 12.42 14.70 -14.00
CA VAL A 232 11.27 14.53 -14.90
C VAL A 232 11.23 15.61 -15.98
N ARG A 233 11.44 16.89 -15.63
CA ARG A 233 11.39 18.02 -16.59
C ARG A 233 12.43 17.93 -17.69
N SER A 234 13.54 17.25 -17.45
CA SER A 234 14.59 17.00 -18.45
C SER A 234 14.23 15.95 -19.51
N GLY A 235 13.14 15.19 -19.32
CA GLY A 235 12.66 14.19 -20.26
C GLY A 235 12.66 12.75 -19.74
N LYS A 236 12.96 12.56 -18.46
CA LYS A 236 12.85 11.27 -17.76
C LYS A 236 11.41 11.00 -17.32
N GLY A 237 11.12 9.77 -16.88
CA GLY A 237 9.78 9.36 -16.51
C GLY A 237 9.51 9.30 -15.03
N ILE A 238 8.24 9.52 -14.66
CA ILE A 238 7.68 9.17 -13.34
C ILE A 238 6.53 8.21 -13.57
N ALA A 239 6.49 7.12 -12.84
CA ALA A 239 5.30 6.30 -12.65
C ALA A 239 4.98 6.29 -11.15
N GLY A 240 3.72 6.41 -10.79
CA GLY A 240 3.29 6.41 -9.39
C GLY A 240 2.11 5.46 -9.20
N ILE A 241 2.04 4.85 -8.04
CA ILE A 241 0.94 3.94 -7.69
C ILE A 241 0.34 4.33 -6.35
N HIS A 242 -0.97 4.18 -6.24
CA HIS A 242 -1.75 4.26 -5.01
C HIS A 242 -1.40 5.51 -4.19
N ALA A 243 -0.75 5.34 -3.04
CA ALA A 243 -0.46 6.43 -2.12
C ALA A 243 0.59 7.44 -2.62
N ALA A 244 1.13 7.29 -3.83
CA ALA A 244 1.96 8.34 -4.43
C ALA A 244 1.23 9.69 -4.50
N SER A 245 -0.10 9.70 -4.64
CA SER A 245 -0.93 10.93 -4.61
C SER A 245 -1.20 11.45 -3.20
N ASP A 246 -0.93 10.68 -2.17
CA ASP A 246 -1.02 11.09 -0.75
C ASP A 246 0.23 11.85 -0.28
N SER A 247 1.13 12.14 -1.20
CA SER A 247 2.37 12.88 -0.94
C SER A 247 2.11 14.39 -0.89
N TYR A 248 2.72 15.05 0.09
CA TYR A 248 2.70 16.52 0.24
C TYR A 248 1.33 17.17 0.41
N HIS A 249 0.31 16.47 0.82
CA HIS A 249 -0.94 17.08 1.24
C HIS A 249 -0.93 17.52 2.72
N TRP A 250 0.19 17.34 3.41
CA TRP A 250 0.42 17.68 4.82
C TRP A 250 1.31 18.91 4.96
N ASP A 251 1.33 19.45 6.19
CA ASP A 251 2.34 20.46 6.56
C ASP A 251 3.73 19.82 6.66
N CYS A 252 4.63 20.21 5.78
CA CYS A 252 6.01 19.74 5.72
C CYS A 252 6.99 20.66 6.43
N THR A 253 6.54 21.46 7.39
CA THR A 253 7.44 22.33 8.16
C THR A 253 8.35 21.53 9.09
N ALA A 254 9.49 22.10 9.44
CA ALA A 254 10.39 21.49 10.40
C ALA A 254 9.72 21.19 11.76
N ALA A 255 8.74 22.00 12.16
CA ALA A 255 7.98 21.80 13.39
C ALA A 255 7.06 20.58 13.30
N SER A 256 6.36 20.40 12.16
CA SER A 256 5.51 19.22 11.96
C SER A 256 6.33 17.95 11.76
N GLN A 257 7.49 18.04 11.12
CA GLN A 257 8.45 16.93 11.04
C GLN A 257 8.99 16.55 12.42
N ALA A 258 9.37 17.53 13.25
CA ALA A 258 9.83 17.31 14.62
C ALA A 258 8.72 16.68 15.48
N ALA A 259 7.47 17.17 15.38
CA ALA A 259 6.33 16.57 16.06
C ALA A 259 6.05 15.13 15.57
N ALA A 260 6.28 14.90 14.28
CA ALA A 260 6.15 13.58 13.69
C ALA A 260 7.26 12.60 14.11
N THR A 261 8.44 13.11 14.50
CA THR A 261 9.58 12.32 15.01
C THR A 261 9.64 12.23 16.54
N THR A 262 8.66 12.82 17.26
CA THR A 262 8.57 12.63 18.73
C THR A 262 8.45 11.13 19.00
N PRO A 263 9.33 10.54 19.83
CA PRO A 263 9.29 9.14 20.15
C PRO A 263 7.90 8.75 20.69
N GLU A 264 7.22 7.86 20.01
CA GLU A 264 6.10 7.15 20.65
C GLU A 264 6.69 6.16 21.66
N PRO A 265 5.92 5.74 22.68
CA PRO A 265 6.37 4.71 23.59
C PRO A 265 6.88 3.53 22.77
N ASP A 266 8.06 3.02 23.08
CA ASP A 266 8.62 1.91 22.33
C ASP A 266 7.72 0.67 22.43
N ALA A 267 7.87 -0.25 21.46
CA ALA A 267 7.02 -1.42 21.37
C ALA A 267 7.11 -2.30 22.62
N ALA A 268 8.26 -2.36 23.25
CA ALA A 268 8.46 -3.14 24.47
C ALA A 268 7.64 -2.58 25.63
N HIS A 269 7.64 -1.25 25.81
CA HIS A 269 6.81 -0.59 26.83
C HIS A 269 5.31 -0.78 26.55
N VAL A 270 4.90 -0.57 25.29
CA VAL A 270 3.49 -0.75 24.91
C VAL A 270 3.05 -2.18 25.17
N LEU A 271 3.85 -3.18 24.78
CA LEU A 271 3.50 -4.59 24.99
C LEU A 271 3.49 -4.97 26.47
N ALA A 272 4.50 -4.58 27.25
CA ALA A 272 4.56 -4.89 28.68
C ALA A 272 3.33 -4.37 29.41
N ALA A 273 2.96 -3.11 29.18
CA ALA A 273 1.76 -2.50 29.76
C ALA A 273 0.47 -3.21 29.30
N GLN A 274 0.37 -3.55 28.01
CA GLN A 274 -0.80 -4.24 27.46
C GLN A 274 -0.93 -5.67 27.93
N PHE A 275 0.18 -6.37 28.11
CA PHE A 275 0.17 -7.73 28.66
C PHE A 275 -0.41 -7.72 30.08
N VAL A 276 0.04 -6.80 30.93
CA VAL A 276 -0.53 -6.70 32.28
C VAL A 276 -2.00 -6.25 32.23
N ALA A 277 -2.31 -5.21 31.44
CA ALA A 277 -3.68 -4.68 31.37
C ALA A 277 -4.73 -5.68 30.83
N GLN A 278 -4.31 -6.61 29.95
CA GLN A 278 -5.23 -7.54 29.28
C GLN A 278 -5.14 -8.99 29.77
N ALA A 279 -3.99 -9.41 30.28
CA ALA A 279 -3.78 -10.79 30.73
C ALA A 279 -3.99 -10.98 32.24
N ASP A 280 -3.69 -9.98 33.06
CA ASP A 280 -3.86 -10.06 34.54
C ASP A 280 -5.35 -10.17 34.88
N THR A 281 -5.87 -11.39 34.86
CA THR A 281 -7.27 -11.68 35.10
C THR A 281 -7.62 -11.76 36.59
N ASN A 282 -6.64 -12.01 37.43
CA ASN A 282 -6.78 -12.11 38.89
C ASN A 282 -6.47 -10.80 39.63
N HIS A 283 -6.00 -9.77 38.90
CA HIS A 283 -5.67 -8.43 39.40
C HIS A 283 -4.56 -8.40 40.47
N ASP A 284 -3.59 -9.34 40.35
CA ASP A 284 -2.43 -9.39 41.26
C ASP A 284 -1.24 -8.55 40.75
N LYS A 285 -1.40 -7.82 39.67
CA LYS A 285 -0.41 -6.99 38.98
C LYS A 285 0.77 -7.80 38.43
N LYS A 286 0.55 -9.06 38.15
CA LYS A 286 1.48 -9.95 37.50
C LYS A 286 0.80 -10.71 36.38
N VAL A 287 1.55 -11.31 35.53
CA VAL A 287 1.08 -12.15 34.44
C VAL A 287 1.69 -13.54 34.60
N SER A 288 0.86 -14.55 34.71
CA SER A 288 1.28 -15.94 34.65
C SER A 288 1.48 -16.42 33.22
N ARG A 289 2.19 -17.51 33.02
CA ARG A 289 2.39 -18.16 31.71
C ARG A 289 1.02 -18.50 31.06
N GLN A 290 0.10 -19.00 31.85
CA GLN A 290 -1.23 -19.37 31.34
C GLN A 290 -2.04 -18.17 30.89
N GLU A 291 -2.01 -17.07 31.64
CA GLU A 291 -2.67 -15.82 31.28
C GLU A 291 -2.12 -15.24 29.98
N LEU A 292 -0.78 -15.23 29.83
CA LEU A 292 -0.14 -14.74 28.62
C LEU A 292 -0.43 -15.64 27.40
N ALA A 293 -0.47 -16.96 27.58
CA ALA A 293 -0.86 -17.89 26.52
C ALA A 293 -2.31 -17.70 26.07
N SER A 294 -3.22 -17.47 27.03
CA SER A 294 -4.63 -17.16 26.74
C SER A 294 -4.78 -15.83 25.99
N LEU A 295 -3.97 -14.84 26.36
CA LEU A 295 -3.93 -13.56 25.67
C LEU A 295 -3.46 -13.73 24.22
N ALA A 296 -2.43 -14.55 23.96
CA ALA A 296 -1.94 -14.82 22.60
C ALA A 296 -3.05 -15.42 21.70
N ASP A 297 -3.83 -16.37 22.23
CA ASP A 297 -4.97 -16.94 21.50
C ASP A 297 -6.04 -15.87 21.21
N ASN A 298 -6.38 -15.05 22.19
CA ASN A 298 -7.35 -13.97 22.04
C ASN A 298 -6.88 -12.92 21.01
N TRP A 299 -5.63 -12.55 21.04
CA TRP A 299 -5.05 -11.63 20.07
C TRP A 299 -5.09 -12.20 18.67
N TYR A 300 -4.70 -13.46 18.52
CA TYR A 300 -4.72 -14.10 17.21
C TYR A 300 -6.14 -14.16 16.63
N ASP A 301 -7.17 -14.46 17.43
CA ASP A 301 -8.56 -14.49 16.99
C ASP A 301 -9.05 -13.11 16.50
N LYS A 302 -8.55 -12.03 17.11
CA LYS A 302 -8.85 -10.65 16.68
C LYS A 302 -8.07 -10.22 15.45
N LEU A 303 -6.92 -10.82 15.19
CA LEU A 303 -6.07 -10.50 14.04
C LEU A 303 -6.45 -11.34 12.82
N ASP A 304 -6.75 -12.63 12.97
CA ASP A 304 -7.16 -13.52 11.88
C ASP A 304 -8.68 -13.50 11.68
N THR A 305 -9.24 -12.30 11.43
CA THR A 305 -10.69 -12.13 11.22
C THR A 305 -11.22 -12.90 10.03
N ASP A 306 -10.37 -13.15 9.04
CA ASP A 306 -10.70 -13.85 7.80
C ASP A 306 -10.57 -15.38 7.94
N LYS A 307 -10.12 -15.87 9.11
CA LYS A 307 -9.92 -17.29 9.43
C LYS A 307 -9.04 -18.03 8.41
N ARG A 308 -7.99 -17.37 7.93
CA ARG A 308 -7.04 -17.94 6.97
C ARG A 308 -5.96 -18.80 7.62
N GLY A 309 -5.84 -18.77 8.94
CA GLY A 309 -4.77 -19.42 9.68
C GLY A 309 -3.41 -18.72 9.59
N LYS A 310 -3.35 -17.62 8.82
CA LYS A 310 -2.17 -16.75 8.68
C LYS A 310 -2.61 -15.29 8.61
N VAL A 311 -1.89 -14.42 9.31
CA VAL A 311 -2.10 -12.97 9.31
C VAL A 311 -0.92 -12.33 8.59
N SER A 312 -1.18 -11.75 7.42
CA SER A 312 -0.15 -11.05 6.67
C SER A 312 0.36 -9.82 7.44
N GLN A 313 1.56 -9.36 7.10
CA GLN A 313 2.13 -8.15 7.69
C GLN A 313 1.19 -6.93 7.56
N THR A 314 0.53 -6.81 6.42
CA THR A 314 -0.45 -5.76 6.16
C THR A 314 -1.65 -5.89 7.09
N ASP A 315 -2.26 -7.07 7.15
CA ASP A 315 -3.40 -7.32 8.02
C ASP A 315 -3.04 -7.12 9.51
N PHE A 316 -1.84 -7.53 9.88
CA PHE A 316 -1.32 -7.33 11.23
C PHE A 316 -1.20 -5.83 11.56
N ALA A 317 -0.56 -5.06 10.69
CA ALA A 317 -0.40 -3.61 10.89
C ALA A 317 -1.74 -2.88 10.96
N MET A 318 -2.70 -3.27 10.12
CA MET A 318 -4.03 -2.67 10.10
C MET A 318 -4.91 -3.06 11.30
N ARG A 319 -4.77 -4.29 11.79
CA ARG A 319 -5.69 -4.86 12.80
C ARG A 319 -5.13 -4.79 14.22
N LEU A 320 -3.80 -4.60 14.39
CA LEU A 320 -3.18 -4.60 15.71
C LEU A 320 -3.74 -3.49 16.60
N ASN A 321 -3.72 -2.24 16.17
CA ASN A 321 -4.17 -1.11 16.98
C ASN A 321 -5.68 -1.12 17.24
N PRO A 322 -6.57 -1.23 16.23
CA PRO A 322 -8.00 -1.21 16.51
C PRO A 322 -8.52 -2.49 17.18
N GLY A 323 -7.89 -3.64 16.91
CA GLY A 323 -8.36 -4.94 17.40
C GLY A 323 -7.78 -5.37 18.72
N VAL A 324 -6.56 -4.98 19.01
CA VAL A 324 -5.73 -5.57 20.07
C VAL A 324 -5.14 -4.53 21.00
N LEU A 325 -4.55 -3.46 20.48
CA LEU A 325 -3.96 -2.39 21.27
C LEU A 325 -4.93 -1.19 21.34
N PRO A 326 -5.11 -0.58 22.51
CA PRO A 326 -5.91 0.64 22.60
C PRO A 326 -5.25 1.76 21.84
N ASN A 327 -6.05 2.50 21.08
CA ASN A 327 -5.58 3.61 20.28
C ASN A 327 -5.22 4.80 21.18
N PRO A 328 -3.98 5.28 21.23
CA PRO A 328 -3.67 6.51 21.95
C PRO A 328 -4.43 7.69 21.34
N ALA A 329 -4.87 8.63 22.17
CA ALA A 329 -5.63 9.80 21.75
C ALA A 329 -4.92 10.53 20.58
N ARG A 330 -5.62 10.62 19.47
CA ARG A 330 -5.07 11.16 18.22
C ARG A 330 -4.89 12.67 18.28
N ALA A 331 -3.70 13.17 17.99
CA ALA A 331 -3.51 14.58 17.67
C ALA A 331 -4.32 14.92 16.39
N GLN A 332 -5.08 16.03 16.42
CA GLN A 332 -5.85 16.48 15.27
C GLN A 332 -4.91 16.74 14.09
N GLN A 333 -5.13 16.05 12.98
CA GLN A 333 -4.45 16.36 11.73
C GLN A 333 -5.02 17.68 11.16
N PRO A 334 -4.18 18.53 10.55
CA PRO A 334 -4.66 19.67 9.79
C PRO A 334 -5.65 19.22 8.71
N SER A 335 -6.68 20.04 8.42
CA SER A 335 -7.59 19.73 7.32
C SER A 335 -6.83 19.71 5.98
N ALA A 336 -7.24 18.84 5.06
CA ALA A 336 -6.63 18.73 3.73
C ALA A 336 -6.58 20.09 2.99
N GLU A 337 -7.53 20.99 3.27
CA GLU A 337 -7.59 22.32 2.68
C GLU A 337 -6.46 23.27 3.13
N ALA A 338 -5.98 23.13 4.37
CA ALA A 338 -4.86 23.92 4.85
C ALA A 338 -3.50 23.47 4.27
N ALA A 339 -3.42 22.25 3.76
CA ALA A 339 -2.20 21.61 3.29
C ALA A 339 -1.91 21.80 1.80
N ILE A 340 -2.85 22.34 1.02
CA ILE A 340 -2.78 22.48 -0.45
C ILE A 340 -1.57 23.29 -0.95
N GLN A 341 -0.86 23.99 -0.07
CA GLN A 341 0.16 24.96 -0.51
C GLN A 341 1.62 24.51 -0.33
N GLN A 342 1.92 23.29 0.10
CA GLN A 342 3.26 23.04 0.62
C GLN A 342 4.31 22.59 -0.39
N TRP A 343 3.92 21.92 -1.44
CA TRP A 343 4.72 21.73 -2.65
C TRP A 343 3.84 21.57 -3.89
N PRO A 344 3.28 22.68 -4.38
CA PRO A 344 2.31 22.63 -5.49
C PRO A 344 2.88 22.03 -6.78
N GLU A 345 4.22 22.07 -6.95
CA GLU A 345 4.87 21.48 -8.12
C GLU A 345 4.73 19.97 -8.17
N VAL A 346 4.88 19.26 -7.04
CA VAL A 346 4.76 17.79 -7.04
C VAL A 346 3.32 17.35 -7.21
N ASN A 347 2.38 18.11 -6.68
CA ASN A 347 0.95 17.80 -6.86
C ASN A 347 0.50 18.02 -8.29
N LYS A 348 0.97 19.10 -8.94
CA LYS A 348 0.79 19.29 -10.37
C LYS A 348 1.45 18.18 -11.18
N LEU A 349 2.63 17.71 -10.75
CA LEU A 349 3.35 16.61 -11.39
C LEU A 349 2.54 15.33 -11.31
N ILE A 350 2.10 14.93 -10.12
CA ILE A 350 1.31 13.71 -9.91
C ILE A 350 -0.10 13.85 -10.49
N GLY A 351 -0.70 15.06 -10.50
CA GLY A 351 -1.97 15.33 -11.14
C GLY A 351 -3.15 15.54 -10.20
N GLY A 352 -2.99 15.31 -8.90
CA GLY A 352 -4.02 15.56 -7.90
C GLY A 352 -3.55 15.25 -6.48
N PHE A 353 -4.23 15.84 -5.51
CA PHE A 353 -4.05 15.52 -4.09
C PHE A 353 -5.07 14.49 -3.64
N PHE A 354 -4.64 13.53 -2.85
CA PHE A 354 -5.52 12.66 -2.10
C PHE A 354 -6.51 13.47 -1.25
N LYS A 355 -7.75 13.01 -1.22
CA LYS A 355 -8.83 13.61 -0.42
C LYS A 355 -9.46 12.60 0.52
N PHE A 356 -9.86 11.46 -0.02
CA PHE A 356 -10.62 10.43 0.66
C PHE A 356 -10.35 9.08 -0.01
N HIS A 357 -10.57 8.00 0.70
CA HIS A 357 -10.57 6.67 0.13
C HIS A 357 -11.75 5.84 0.65
N TRP A 358 -12.28 4.99 -0.23
CA TRP A 358 -13.07 3.86 0.21
C TRP A 358 -12.11 2.78 0.68
N ALA A 359 -12.27 2.37 1.95
CA ALA A 359 -11.34 1.44 2.58
C ALA A 359 -11.38 0.04 1.95
N ASP A 360 -10.23 -0.63 1.88
CA ASP A 360 -10.12 -2.03 1.45
C ASP A 360 -10.98 -2.96 2.33
N PRO A 361 -11.75 -3.89 1.76
CA PRO A 361 -11.86 -4.29 0.35
C PRO A 361 -13.08 -3.67 -0.37
N GLN A 362 -13.05 -2.40 -0.68
CA GLN A 362 -14.16 -1.77 -1.42
C GLN A 362 -14.26 -2.35 -2.85
N LEU A 363 -15.45 -2.81 -3.22
CA LEU A 363 -15.75 -3.16 -4.61
C LEU A 363 -16.04 -1.91 -5.43
N ILE A 364 -15.31 -1.75 -6.52
CA ILE A 364 -15.48 -0.66 -7.48
C ILE A 364 -15.64 -1.23 -8.87
N THR A 365 -16.60 -0.70 -9.65
CA THR A 365 -16.64 -0.88 -11.10
C THR A 365 -15.77 0.18 -11.74
N VAL A 366 -14.77 -0.26 -12.49
CA VAL A 366 -13.84 0.60 -13.23
C VAL A 366 -14.28 0.69 -14.67
N LYS A 367 -14.51 1.90 -15.17
CA LYS A 367 -14.77 2.16 -16.59
C LYS A 367 -13.51 2.59 -17.32
N ILE A 368 -13.43 2.27 -18.59
CA ILE A 368 -12.31 2.63 -19.46
C ILE A 368 -12.65 3.94 -20.17
N ASP A 369 -11.96 5.03 -19.81
CA ASP A 369 -12.19 6.36 -20.38
C ASP A 369 -11.55 6.49 -21.77
N ASP A 370 -10.37 5.89 -21.99
CA ASP A 370 -9.75 5.82 -23.32
C ASP A 370 -9.50 4.36 -23.76
N PRO A 371 -10.48 3.73 -24.44
CA PRO A 371 -10.34 2.35 -24.90
C PRO A 371 -9.39 2.21 -26.10
N LYS A 372 -8.87 3.31 -26.65
CA LYS A 372 -7.93 3.30 -27.78
C LYS A 372 -6.48 3.41 -27.31
N SER A 373 -6.26 3.77 -26.06
CA SER A 373 -4.92 3.88 -25.50
C SER A 373 -4.25 2.49 -25.42
N PRO A 374 -2.98 2.38 -25.80
CA PRO A 374 -2.24 1.14 -25.59
C PRO A 374 -2.06 0.81 -24.09
N LEU A 375 -2.27 1.79 -23.19
CA LEU A 375 -2.21 1.59 -21.74
C LEU A 375 -3.47 0.91 -21.19
N THR A 376 -4.56 0.86 -21.96
CA THR A 376 -5.85 0.23 -21.58
C THR A 376 -6.24 -0.93 -22.48
N ALA A 377 -5.39 -1.28 -23.44
CA ALA A 377 -5.67 -2.32 -24.45
C ALA A 377 -6.02 -3.68 -23.84
N MET A 378 -5.42 -4.02 -22.67
CA MET A 378 -5.66 -5.27 -21.95
C MET A 378 -7.08 -5.40 -21.39
N PHE A 379 -7.79 -4.29 -21.24
CA PHE A 379 -9.19 -4.30 -20.78
C PHE A 379 -10.19 -4.46 -21.94
N HIS A 380 -9.73 -4.45 -23.19
CA HIS A 380 -10.56 -4.62 -24.41
C HIS A 380 -11.75 -3.64 -24.49
N GLY A 381 -11.60 -2.47 -23.89
CA GLY A 381 -12.67 -1.47 -23.79
C GLY A 381 -13.83 -1.86 -22.86
N GLN A 382 -13.68 -2.93 -22.11
CA GLN A 382 -14.69 -3.44 -21.18
C GLN A 382 -14.40 -2.91 -19.76
N GLU A 383 -15.45 -2.50 -19.08
CA GLU A 383 -15.38 -2.25 -17.65
C GLU A 383 -15.08 -3.53 -16.87
N PHE A 384 -14.49 -3.38 -15.69
CA PHE A 384 -14.19 -4.51 -14.81
C PHE A 384 -14.41 -4.13 -13.35
N GLU A 385 -14.51 -5.14 -12.50
CA GLU A 385 -14.64 -4.97 -11.06
C GLU A 385 -13.30 -5.23 -10.36
N ILE A 386 -13.03 -4.44 -9.34
CA ILE A 386 -11.84 -4.58 -8.50
C ILE A 386 -12.19 -4.37 -7.03
N HIS A 387 -11.57 -5.17 -6.17
CA HIS A 387 -11.61 -4.99 -4.71
C HIS A 387 -10.29 -4.42 -4.23
N ASP A 388 -10.29 -3.16 -3.82
CA ASP A 388 -9.11 -2.49 -3.28
C ASP A 388 -9.50 -1.31 -2.37
N GLU A 389 -8.53 -0.66 -1.75
CA GLU A 389 -8.69 0.69 -1.26
C GLU A 389 -8.69 1.64 -2.47
N THR A 390 -9.70 2.49 -2.56
CA THR A 390 -9.87 3.34 -3.75
C THR A 390 -9.78 4.81 -3.38
N TYR A 391 -8.76 5.49 -3.90
CA TYR A 391 -8.47 6.89 -3.64
C TYR A 391 -9.33 7.83 -4.49
N THR A 392 -9.63 8.99 -3.90
CA THR A 392 -10.22 10.13 -4.62
C THR A 392 -9.34 11.36 -4.47
N PHE A 393 -9.48 12.29 -5.41
CA PHE A 393 -8.73 13.53 -5.42
C PHE A 393 -9.59 14.72 -4.99
N ASN A 394 -8.93 15.69 -4.35
CA ASN A 394 -9.55 16.98 -4.10
C ASN A 394 -9.95 17.63 -5.43
N GLN A 395 -11.19 18.13 -5.52
CA GLN A 395 -11.75 18.70 -6.74
C GLN A 395 -10.94 19.87 -7.29
N ASP A 396 -10.37 20.70 -6.42
CA ASP A 396 -9.57 21.86 -6.83
C ASP A 396 -8.17 21.49 -7.34
N SER A 397 -7.70 20.28 -6.99
CA SER A 397 -6.35 19.82 -7.35
C SER A 397 -6.30 18.95 -8.59
N PHE A 398 -7.41 18.27 -8.94
CA PHE A 398 -7.49 17.36 -10.09
C PHE A 398 -8.43 17.90 -11.17
N SER A 399 -7.96 17.88 -12.42
CA SER A 399 -8.79 18.24 -13.56
C SER A 399 -8.36 17.50 -14.83
N ARG A 400 -9.33 16.99 -15.58
CA ARG A 400 -9.14 16.43 -16.94
C ARG A 400 -8.52 17.40 -17.95
N LYS A 401 -8.50 18.70 -17.64
CA LYS A 401 -7.76 19.72 -18.41
C LYS A 401 -6.24 19.62 -18.26
N ASN A 402 -5.76 18.88 -17.24
CA ASN A 402 -4.34 18.77 -16.92
C ASN A 402 -3.77 17.38 -17.18
N VAL A 403 -4.63 16.37 -17.37
CA VAL A 403 -4.27 14.97 -17.51
C VAL A 403 -5.09 14.29 -18.62
N HIS A 404 -4.54 13.23 -19.17
CA HIS A 404 -5.26 12.29 -20.03
C HIS A 404 -5.70 11.11 -19.19
N VAL A 405 -7.01 11.01 -18.92
CA VAL A 405 -7.59 9.98 -18.07
C VAL A 405 -7.72 8.69 -18.86
N LEU A 406 -7.27 7.59 -18.27
CA LEU A 406 -7.31 6.25 -18.83
C LEU A 406 -8.48 5.44 -18.27
N THR A 407 -8.65 5.50 -16.95
CA THR A 407 -9.71 4.78 -16.21
C THR A 407 -10.30 5.66 -15.12
N SER A 408 -11.54 5.42 -14.79
CA SER A 408 -12.24 6.10 -13.68
C SER A 408 -13.28 5.18 -13.04
N ILE A 409 -13.75 5.55 -11.84
CA ILE A 409 -14.86 4.87 -11.18
C ILE A 409 -16.14 5.07 -11.99
N ASP A 410 -16.90 4.01 -12.22
CA ASP A 410 -18.29 4.14 -12.62
C ASP A 410 -19.13 4.47 -11.38
N TYR A 411 -19.16 5.78 -11.07
CA TYR A 411 -19.80 6.28 -9.86
C TYR A 411 -21.30 5.98 -9.82
N ASP A 412 -21.96 5.90 -10.98
CA ASP A 412 -23.39 5.59 -11.06
C ASP A 412 -23.72 4.18 -10.60
N LYS A 413 -22.76 3.26 -10.75
CA LYS A 413 -22.89 1.86 -10.29
C LYS A 413 -22.60 1.65 -8.81
N MET A 414 -22.02 2.62 -8.14
CA MET A 414 -21.81 2.53 -6.70
C MET A 414 -23.15 2.58 -5.96
N SER A 415 -23.25 1.78 -4.90
CA SER A 415 -24.41 1.82 -4.00
C SER A 415 -24.53 3.18 -3.29
N ASP A 416 -25.74 3.59 -2.94
CA ASP A 416 -25.94 4.83 -2.15
C ASP A 416 -25.23 4.76 -0.80
N ALA A 417 -25.12 3.56 -0.21
CA ALA A 417 -24.39 3.33 1.02
C ALA A 417 -22.88 3.57 0.87
N ASP A 418 -22.31 3.18 -0.27
CA ASP A 418 -20.89 3.43 -0.55
C ASP A 418 -20.64 4.90 -0.88
N LYS A 419 -21.49 5.52 -1.69
CA LYS A 419 -21.43 6.96 -1.97
C LYS A 419 -21.48 7.79 -0.68
N ALA A 420 -22.32 7.42 0.26
CA ALA A 420 -22.48 8.13 1.53
C ALA A 420 -21.26 8.02 2.48
N LYS A 421 -20.30 7.12 2.21
CA LYS A 421 -19.04 7.05 2.96
C LYS A 421 -18.16 8.28 2.76
N GLU A 422 -18.23 8.92 1.60
CA GLU A 422 -17.53 10.17 1.31
C GLU A 422 -18.39 11.35 1.78
N SER A 423 -17.98 12.02 2.86
CA SER A 423 -18.76 13.09 3.49
C SER A 423 -18.94 14.35 2.62
N HIS A 424 -18.03 14.60 1.70
CA HIS A 424 -18.04 15.75 0.78
C HIS A 424 -17.69 15.26 -0.62
N PRO A 425 -18.64 14.62 -1.32
CA PRO A 425 -18.38 14.07 -2.65
C PRO A 425 -18.04 15.18 -3.64
N ARG A 426 -17.28 14.83 -4.66
CA ARG A 426 -17.00 15.72 -5.79
C ARG A 426 -18.31 16.08 -6.49
N THR A 427 -18.52 17.36 -6.74
CA THR A 427 -19.76 17.86 -7.40
C THR A 427 -19.80 17.53 -8.90
N ASP A 428 -18.62 17.27 -9.49
CA ASP A 428 -18.49 16.88 -10.90
C ASP A 428 -18.53 15.35 -11.12
N HIS A 429 -18.58 14.57 -10.04
CA HIS A 429 -18.53 13.10 -10.04
C HIS A 429 -17.38 12.52 -10.87
N ASP A 430 -16.29 13.26 -11.03
CA ASP A 430 -15.12 12.85 -11.79
C ASP A 430 -14.09 12.16 -10.89
N TYR A 431 -14.18 10.85 -10.80
CA TYR A 431 -13.35 9.99 -9.96
C TYR A 431 -12.35 9.22 -10.82
N ALA A 432 -11.34 9.92 -11.37
CA ALA A 432 -10.28 9.30 -12.14
C ALA A 432 -9.43 8.36 -11.25
N LEU A 433 -9.02 7.22 -11.83
CA LEU A 433 -8.20 6.20 -11.19
C LEU A 433 -6.80 6.16 -11.80
N SER A 434 -6.71 6.05 -13.13
CA SER A 434 -5.43 6.11 -13.80
C SER A 434 -5.41 7.17 -14.89
N TYR A 435 -4.23 7.77 -15.08
CA TYR A 435 -4.04 8.82 -16.07
C TYR A 435 -2.56 9.00 -16.42
N ILE A 436 -2.33 9.67 -17.54
CA ILE A 436 -1.01 10.09 -18.00
C ILE A 436 -0.98 11.59 -18.25
N ARG A 437 0.23 12.17 -18.21
CA ARG A 437 0.46 13.57 -18.53
C ARG A 437 1.91 13.88 -18.87
N ARG A 438 2.14 15.09 -19.37
CA ARG A 438 3.48 15.65 -19.51
C ARG A 438 3.85 16.56 -18.37
N GLU A 439 5.13 16.49 -17.96
CA GLU A 439 5.77 17.48 -17.11
C GLU A 439 7.09 17.92 -17.73
N GLY A 440 7.10 19.12 -18.31
CA GLY A 440 8.21 19.56 -19.16
C GLY A 440 8.40 18.62 -20.36
N LYS A 441 9.59 18.03 -20.50
CA LYS A 441 9.88 17.01 -21.53
C LYS A 441 9.57 15.59 -21.06
N GLY A 442 9.31 15.39 -19.77
CA GLY A 442 9.08 14.10 -19.15
C GLY A 442 7.65 13.59 -19.28
N ARG A 443 7.45 12.36 -18.82
CA ARG A 443 6.19 11.65 -18.84
C ARG A 443 5.83 11.19 -17.45
N VAL A 444 4.55 11.29 -17.12
CA VAL A 444 4.02 10.87 -15.82
C VAL A 444 2.86 9.91 -16.06
N PHE A 445 2.89 8.78 -15.38
CA PHE A 445 1.81 7.82 -15.26
C PHE A 445 1.43 7.69 -13.79
N TYR A 446 0.14 7.59 -13.52
CA TYR A 446 -0.37 7.30 -12.18
C TYR A 446 -1.48 6.24 -12.25
N GLU A 447 -1.48 5.33 -11.26
CA GLU A 447 -2.52 4.34 -11.02
C GLU A 447 -2.97 4.40 -9.55
N GLY A 448 -4.27 4.56 -9.33
CA GLY A 448 -4.85 4.75 -8.00
C GLY A 448 -4.99 3.48 -7.16
N HIS A 449 -5.08 2.31 -7.80
CA HIS A 449 -5.12 1.03 -7.09
C HIS A 449 -3.71 0.55 -6.72
N GLY A 450 -3.63 -0.46 -5.84
CA GLY A 450 -2.36 -1.05 -5.44
C GLY A 450 -2.18 -1.15 -3.93
N HIS A 451 -3.25 -0.93 -3.16
CA HIS A 451 -3.24 -1.12 -1.70
C HIS A 451 -3.12 -2.60 -1.33
N SER A 452 -3.89 -3.46 -1.99
CA SER A 452 -3.95 -4.86 -1.62
C SER A 452 -3.24 -5.77 -2.61
N ALA A 453 -2.76 -6.93 -2.10
CA ALA A 453 -2.11 -7.95 -2.90
C ALA A 453 -2.99 -8.49 -4.05
N ARG A 454 -4.31 -8.37 -3.93
CA ARG A 454 -5.27 -8.79 -4.98
C ARG A 454 -5.04 -8.10 -6.32
N VAL A 455 -4.67 -6.81 -6.28
CA VAL A 455 -4.38 -6.03 -7.49
C VAL A 455 -3.23 -6.65 -8.28
N TYR A 456 -2.20 -7.10 -7.58
CA TYR A 456 -1.00 -7.70 -8.19
C TYR A 456 -1.21 -9.16 -8.64
N ALA A 457 -2.33 -9.79 -8.27
CA ALA A 457 -2.74 -11.10 -8.77
C ALA A 457 -3.65 -11.03 -10.01
N MET A 458 -3.87 -9.84 -10.58
CA MET A 458 -4.71 -9.60 -11.76
C MET A 458 -3.83 -9.31 -12.98
N THR A 459 -3.74 -10.24 -13.93
CA THR A 459 -2.93 -10.06 -15.15
C THR A 459 -3.22 -8.75 -15.89
N PRO A 460 -4.49 -8.32 -16.13
CA PRO A 460 -4.74 -7.04 -16.78
C PRO A 460 -4.20 -5.83 -16.02
N MET A 461 -4.23 -5.85 -14.67
CA MET A 461 -3.63 -4.77 -13.87
C MET A 461 -2.11 -4.76 -13.98
N LEU A 462 -1.46 -5.92 -14.00
CA LEU A 462 -0.01 -6.00 -14.22
C LEU A 462 0.39 -5.52 -15.62
N GLU A 463 -0.43 -5.79 -16.64
CA GLU A 463 -0.24 -5.26 -17.99
C GLU A 463 -0.41 -3.75 -18.03
N HIS A 464 -1.40 -3.21 -17.34
CA HIS A 464 -1.64 -1.77 -17.23
C HIS A 464 -0.47 -1.06 -16.53
N ILE A 465 -0.02 -1.56 -15.38
CA ILE A 465 1.14 -1.03 -14.66
C ILE A 465 2.40 -1.09 -15.53
N ARG A 466 2.66 -2.21 -16.21
CA ARG A 466 3.78 -2.34 -17.15
C ARG A 466 3.71 -1.30 -18.26
N ALA A 467 2.55 -1.18 -18.90
CA ALA A 467 2.34 -0.20 -19.97
C ALA A 467 2.55 1.25 -19.48
N GLY A 468 2.12 1.56 -18.27
CA GLY A 468 2.35 2.85 -17.62
C GLY A 468 3.85 3.14 -17.41
N ILE A 469 4.61 2.15 -16.93
CA ILE A 469 6.06 2.27 -16.77
C ILE A 469 6.74 2.43 -18.14
N GLN A 470 6.34 1.65 -19.15
CA GLN A 470 6.88 1.77 -20.52
C GLN A 470 6.55 3.12 -21.16
N TYR A 471 5.37 3.68 -20.90
CA TYR A 471 5.03 5.05 -21.29
C TYR A 471 5.96 6.06 -20.61
N ALA A 472 6.15 5.95 -19.29
CA ALA A 472 7.06 6.83 -18.55
C ALA A 472 8.51 6.75 -19.09
N LEU A 473 8.99 5.55 -19.43
CA LEU A 473 10.28 5.33 -20.07
C LEU A 473 10.35 5.89 -21.50
N GLY A 474 9.19 6.13 -22.14
CA GLY A 474 9.10 6.61 -23.51
C GLY A 474 9.22 5.51 -24.58
N ASP A 475 9.16 4.25 -24.18
CA ASP A 475 9.18 3.09 -25.08
C ASP A 475 7.78 2.78 -25.63
N LEU A 476 6.72 3.06 -24.86
CA LEU A 476 5.33 3.00 -25.30
C LEU A 476 4.82 4.42 -25.59
N LYS A 477 4.31 4.63 -26.80
CA LYS A 477 3.72 5.92 -27.20
C LYS A 477 2.20 5.88 -26.97
N ALA A 478 1.66 6.94 -26.44
CA ALA A 478 0.23 7.15 -26.27
C ALA A 478 -0.10 8.64 -26.53
N ASP A 479 -1.36 8.92 -26.81
CA ASP A 479 -1.87 10.28 -26.77
C ASP A 479 -1.93 10.72 -25.29
N ASP A 480 -1.16 11.73 -24.97
CA ASP A 480 -1.10 12.32 -23.63
C ASP A 480 -1.69 13.75 -23.60
N SER A 481 -2.47 14.10 -24.62
CA SER A 481 -3.27 15.33 -24.61
C SER A 481 -4.32 15.27 -23.50
N PRO A 482 -4.58 16.37 -22.79
CA PRO A 482 -5.64 16.40 -21.78
C PRO A 482 -6.98 15.89 -22.31
N SER A 483 -7.72 15.14 -21.48
CA SER A 483 -9.02 14.54 -21.87
C SER A 483 -10.11 15.58 -22.16
N VAL A 484 -9.98 16.78 -21.62
CA VAL A 484 -10.87 17.92 -21.88
C VAL A 484 -10.02 19.11 -22.33
N LYS A 485 -10.35 19.64 -23.47
CA LYS A 485 -9.68 20.83 -24.04
C LYS A 485 -10.25 22.13 -23.49
#